data_4d5e2c08ec0f057524a5e908ac3d0ab2
#
_entry.id   4d5e2c08ec0f057524a5e908ac3d0ab2
#
_cell.length_a   1.000
_cell.length_b   1.000
_cell.length_c   1.000
_cell.angle_alpha   90.00
_cell.angle_beta   90.00
_cell.angle_gamma   90.00
#
_symmetry.space_group_name_H-M   'P 1'
#
loop_
_entity.id
_entity.type
_entity.pdbx_description
1 polymer ?
#
loop_
_entity_poly.entity_id
_entity_poly.type
_entity_poly.pdbx_seq_one_letter_code
_entity_poly.pdbx_strand_id
1 'polypeptide(L)'
;MRKLLDRSAAVIGLALFSHAAFALQLEEAQVFVGKAGLYVLVLSTIVTVVFVYFRQLPDKRAATLQTILSDEAGVTHSVEADALVVECVRKMTDNKIGALMVMDGGKLVGIFTERDALSRVLAAGRDPRDTRVVEVMTTDPCCVSPAMTVNDAMELVSKRRFRHLPIVEDGKVQALLSSRDLTHWLVKNRGGDVQDLVALANRS
;
A
#
# COMPACT_ATOMS: atom_id res chain seq x y z
N MET A 1 2.71 -2.93 14.68
CA MET A 1 2.38 -2.04 15.81
C MET A 1 3.59 -1.43 16.51
N ARG A 2 4.61 -2.18 16.99
CA ARG A 2 5.81 -1.61 17.68
C ARG A 2 6.59 -0.57 16.87
N LYS A 3 6.85 -0.76 15.57
CA LYS A 3 7.59 0.19 14.72
C LYS A 3 6.88 1.52 14.43
N LEU A 4 5.54 1.56 14.51
CA LEU A 4 4.76 2.79 14.36
C LEU A 4 4.79 3.63 15.67
N LEU A 5 4.76 2.95 16.81
CA LEU A 5 4.89 3.58 18.14
C LEU A 5 6.29 4.21 18.31
N ASP A 6 7.35 3.55 17.84
CA ASP A 6 8.73 4.09 17.88
C ASP A 6 8.92 5.34 17.03
N ARG A 7 8.32 5.39 15.83
CA ARG A 7 8.40 6.58 14.98
C ARG A 7 7.60 7.76 15.54
N SER A 8 6.44 7.50 16.13
CA SER A 8 5.62 8.53 16.78
C SER A 8 6.30 9.10 18.02
N ALA A 9 6.92 8.25 18.82
CA ALA A 9 7.69 8.67 20.00
C ALA A 9 8.91 9.51 19.61
N ALA A 10 9.62 9.14 18.53
CA ALA A 10 10.77 9.89 18.03
C ALA A 10 10.39 11.30 17.53
N VAL A 11 9.28 11.43 16.79
CA VAL A 11 8.79 12.72 16.27
C VAL A 11 8.31 13.62 17.41
N ILE A 12 7.59 13.05 18.40
CA ILE A 12 7.15 13.78 19.59
C ILE A 12 8.37 14.21 20.42
N GLY A 13 9.35 13.33 20.60
CA GLY A 13 10.60 13.62 21.29
C GLY A 13 11.40 14.75 20.63
N LEU A 14 11.53 14.75 19.30
CA LEU A 14 12.20 15.81 18.54
C LEU A 14 11.46 17.15 18.62
N ALA A 15 10.12 17.15 18.56
CA ALA A 15 9.32 18.36 18.69
C ALA A 15 9.44 18.94 20.09
N LEU A 16 9.36 18.13 21.14
CA LEU A 16 9.54 18.56 22.53
C LEU A 16 10.96 19.06 22.79
N PHE A 17 11.98 18.40 22.25
CA PHE A 17 13.38 18.83 22.40
C PHE A 17 13.66 20.17 21.70
N SER A 18 13.12 20.37 20.50
CA SER A 18 13.23 21.62 19.76
C SER A 18 12.56 22.79 20.50
N HIS A 19 11.39 22.57 21.11
CA HIS A 19 10.69 23.61 21.87
C HIS A 19 11.34 23.90 23.24
N ALA A 20 11.88 22.87 23.90
CA ALA A 20 12.65 23.03 25.14
C ALA A 20 13.95 23.79 24.89
N ALA A 21 14.67 23.52 23.80
CA ALA A 21 15.87 24.25 23.40
C ALA A 21 15.55 25.72 23.06
N PHE A 22 14.42 25.96 22.37
CA PHE A 22 13.96 27.33 22.09
C PHE A 22 13.53 28.08 23.32
N ALA A 23 12.86 27.43 24.30
CA ALA A 23 12.48 28.03 25.58
C ALA A 23 13.71 28.42 26.41
N LEU A 24 14.76 27.57 26.46
CA LEU A 24 16.03 27.89 27.13
C LEU A 24 16.76 29.07 26.48
N GLN A 25 16.72 29.19 25.16
CA GLN A 25 17.33 30.31 24.42
C GLN A 25 16.60 31.65 24.67
N LEU A 26 15.30 31.61 24.96
CA LEU A 26 14.51 32.78 25.33
C LEU A 26 14.80 33.24 26.77
N GLU A 27 15.19 32.37 27.67
CA GLU A 27 15.58 32.67 29.04
C GLU A 27 16.90 33.46 29.10
N GLU A 28 17.86 33.16 28.23
CA GLU A 28 19.11 33.89 28.07
C GLU A 28 18.92 35.30 27.43
N ALA A 29 17.86 35.46 26.63
CA ALA A 29 17.62 36.73 25.92
C ALA A 29 16.94 37.83 26.75
N GLN A 30 16.67 37.64 28.06
CA GLN A 30 16.02 38.61 28.96
C GLN A 30 14.76 39.27 28.37
N VAL A 31 14.05 38.61 27.48
CA VAL A 31 12.77 39.12 26.99
C VAL A 31 11.72 38.84 28.06
N PHE A 32 11.13 39.91 28.58
CA PHE A 32 10.08 39.92 29.59
C PHE A 32 8.83 39.17 29.08
N VAL A 33 8.90 37.85 29.06
CA VAL A 33 7.74 36.99 28.80
C VAL A 33 7.03 36.79 30.13
N GLY A 34 6.07 37.67 30.43
CA GLY A 34 5.24 37.52 31.62
C GLY A 34 4.57 36.13 31.65
N LYS A 35 4.03 35.76 32.83
CA LYS A 35 3.34 34.45 33.02
C LYS A 35 2.37 34.09 31.85
N ALA A 36 1.75 35.10 31.23
CA ALA A 36 0.88 34.95 30.08
C ALA A 36 1.61 34.40 28.85
N GLY A 37 2.83 34.81 28.54
CA GLY A 37 3.62 34.31 27.43
C GLY A 37 4.02 32.85 27.59
N LEU A 38 4.35 32.44 28.83
CA LEU A 38 4.62 31.01 29.11
C LEU A 38 3.39 30.12 28.86
N TYR A 39 2.21 30.59 29.27
CA TYR A 39 0.95 29.88 29.01
C TYR A 39 0.66 29.73 27.50
N VAL A 40 0.90 30.80 26.73
CA VAL A 40 0.72 30.74 25.25
C VAL A 40 1.66 29.75 24.60
N LEU A 41 2.93 29.70 25.02
CA LEU A 41 3.90 28.71 24.50
C LEU A 41 3.51 27.28 24.84
N VAL A 42 3.11 27.00 26.07
CA VAL A 42 2.67 25.67 26.51
C VAL A 42 1.42 25.26 25.75
N LEU A 43 0.42 26.15 25.64
CA LEU A 43 -0.79 25.87 24.88
C LEU A 43 -0.51 25.61 23.39
N SER A 44 0.35 26.40 22.75
CA SER A 44 0.78 26.23 21.37
C SER A 44 1.45 24.88 21.17
N THR A 45 2.31 24.45 22.08
CA THR A 45 2.99 23.15 22.04
C THR A 45 1.98 22.02 22.18
N ILE A 46 1.06 22.11 23.13
CA ILE A 46 0.00 21.10 23.31
C ILE A 46 -0.86 21.01 22.06
N VAL A 47 -1.31 22.14 21.50
CA VAL A 47 -2.12 22.15 20.27
C VAL A 47 -1.36 21.53 19.11
N THR A 48 -0.07 21.84 18.95
CA THR A 48 0.75 21.27 17.87
C THR A 48 0.93 19.77 18.04
N VAL A 49 1.24 19.30 19.26
CA VAL A 49 1.39 17.88 19.56
C VAL A 49 0.06 17.13 19.32
N VAL A 50 -1.04 17.68 19.81
CA VAL A 50 -2.39 17.12 19.62
C VAL A 50 -2.75 17.09 18.14
N PHE A 51 -2.49 18.17 17.39
CA PHE A 51 -2.75 18.23 15.96
C PHE A 51 -1.92 17.20 15.17
N VAL A 52 -0.62 17.08 15.47
CA VAL A 52 0.25 16.07 14.85
C VAL A 52 -0.22 14.66 15.22
N TYR A 53 -0.59 14.43 16.48
CA TYR A 53 -1.10 13.14 16.94
C TYR A 53 -2.41 12.76 16.23
N PHE A 54 -3.38 13.69 16.15
CA PHE A 54 -4.64 13.44 15.44
C PHE A 54 -4.45 13.23 13.94
N ARG A 55 -3.48 13.90 13.32
CA ARG A 55 -3.15 13.72 11.89
C ARG A 55 -2.50 12.38 11.59
N GLN A 56 -1.89 11.74 12.59
CA GLN A 56 -1.26 10.41 12.46
C GLN A 56 -2.20 9.27 12.85
N LEU A 57 -3.37 9.57 13.45
CA LEU A 57 -4.36 8.53 13.70
C LEU A 57 -4.89 8.03 12.35
N PRO A 58 -4.88 6.70 12.10
CA PRO A 58 -5.52 6.16 10.92
C PRO A 58 -6.99 6.58 10.94
N ASP A 59 -7.46 7.12 9.83
CA ASP A 59 -8.88 7.45 9.68
C ASP A 59 -9.69 6.16 9.77
N LYS A 60 -10.32 5.93 10.91
CA LYS A 60 -11.18 4.76 11.15
C LYS A 60 -12.38 4.69 10.20
N ARG A 61 -12.63 5.77 9.44
CA ARG A 61 -13.67 5.84 8.41
C ARG A 61 -13.12 5.56 7.01
N ALA A 62 -11.79 5.45 6.86
CA ALA A 62 -11.20 5.10 5.57
C ALA A 62 -11.56 3.66 5.24
N ALA A 63 -12.12 3.43 4.06
CA ALA A 63 -12.39 2.10 3.56
C ALA A 63 -11.09 1.29 3.47
N THR A 64 -11.13 0.05 3.93
CA THR A 64 -10.01 -0.88 3.87
C THR A 64 -10.16 -1.84 2.69
N LEU A 65 -9.09 -2.54 2.34
CA LEU A 65 -9.14 -3.59 1.31
C LEU A 65 -10.10 -4.72 1.70
N GLN A 66 -10.33 -4.95 2.99
CA GLN A 66 -11.35 -5.89 3.47
C GLN A 66 -12.74 -5.55 2.95
N THR A 67 -13.07 -4.27 2.82
CA THR A 67 -14.37 -3.82 2.26
C THR A 67 -14.49 -4.20 0.78
N ILE A 68 -13.40 -4.09 0.02
CA ILE A 68 -13.39 -4.51 -1.40
C ILE A 68 -13.56 -6.03 -1.50
N LEU A 69 -12.87 -6.79 -0.65
CA LEU A 69 -12.96 -8.25 -0.64
C LEU A 69 -14.38 -8.76 -0.32
N SER A 70 -15.10 -8.07 0.58
CA SER A 70 -16.49 -8.44 0.90
C SER A 70 -17.48 -8.10 -0.20
N ASP A 71 -17.22 -7.02 -0.95
CA ASP A 71 -18.11 -6.57 -2.04
C ASP A 71 -17.87 -7.32 -3.35
N GLU A 72 -16.62 -7.70 -3.61
CA GLU A 72 -16.16 -8.30 -4.86
C GLU A 72 -15.33 -9.56 -4.58
N ALA A 73 -15.86 -10.54 -3.85
CA ALA A 73 -15.16 -11.81 -3.60
C ALA A 73 -14.81 -12.52 -4.93
N GLY A 74 -13.77 -12.01 -5.59
CA GLY A 74 -13.25 -12.53 -6.84
C GLY A 74 -12.62 -13.90 -6.65
N VAL A 75 -12.82 -14.79 -7.60
CA VAL A 75 -12.14 -16.08 -7.64
C VAL A 75 -10.64 -15.83 -7.70
N THR A 76 -9.92 -16.34 -6.73
CA THR A 76 -8.47 -16.23 -6.67
C THR A 76 -7.84 -17.24 -7.62
N HIS A 77 -7.23 -16.75 -8.70
CA HIS A 77 -6.60 -17.61 -9.69
C HIS A 77 -5.11 -17.81 -9.36
N SER A 78 -4.72 -19.07 -9.21
CA SER A 78 -3.34 -19.46 -8.95
C SER A 78 -2.92 -20.63 -9.83
N VAL A 79 -1.61 -20.83 -9.93
CA VAL A 79 -0.96 -21.99 -10.56
C VAL A 79 0.16 -22.49 -9.66
N GLU A 80 0.56 -23.74 -9.80
CA GLU A 80 1.74 -24.27 -9.12
C GLU A 80 3.02 -23.76 -9.79
N ALA A 81 4.11 -23.71 -9.04
CA ALA A 81 5.40 -23.16 -9.48
C ALA A 81 6.03 -23.92 -10.66
N ASP A 82 5.69 -25.20 -10.82
CA ASP A 82 6.14 -26.06 -11.91
C ASP A 82 5.25 -26.00 -13.16
N ALA A 83 4.13 -25.28 -13.13
CA ALA A 83 3.24 -25.13 -14.27
C ALA A 83 3.96 -24.51 -15.47
N LEU A 84 3.60 -24.95 -16.68
CA LEU A 84 4.15 -24.41 -17.92
C LEU A 84 3.54 -23.03 -18.24
N VAL A 85 4.34 -22.13 -18.79
CA VAL A 85 3.89 -20.79 -19.18
C VAL A 85 2.70 -20.84 -20.12
N VAL A 86 2.65 -21.79 -21.05
CA VAL A 86 1.52 -21.95 -21.98
C VAL A 86 0.21 -22.21 -21.24
N GLU A 87 0.24 -22.98 -20.16
CA GLU A 87 -0.93 -23.25 -19.31
C GLU A 87 -1.35 -22.00 -18.53
N CYS A 88 -0.38 -21.27 -18.00
CA CYS A 88 -0.61 -19.99 -17.32
C CYS A 88 -1.30 -18.99 -18.25
N VAL A 89 -0.80 -18.83 -19.49
CA VAL A 89 -1.36 -17.91 -20.49
C VAL A 89 -2.79 -18.32 -20.86
N ARG A 90 -3.05 -19.61 -21.08
CA ARG A 90 -4.41 -20.13 -21.33
C ARG A 90 -5.33 -19.79 -20.17
N LYS A 91 -4.92 -20.09 -18.95
CA LYS A 91 -5.72 -19.78 -17.74
C LYS A 91 -6.03 -18.31 -17.62
N MET A 92 -5.07 -17.42 -17.91
CA MET A 92 -5.31 -15.96 -17.93
C MET A 92 -6.35 -15.58 -19.00
N THR A 93 -6.22 -16.11 -20.21
CA THR A 93 -7.11 -15.83 -21.35
C THR A 93 -8.53 -16.31 -21.08
N ASP A 94 -8.68 -17.57 -20.64
CA ASP A 94 -9.98 -18.20 -20.39
C ASP A 94 -10.77 -17.50 -19.29
N ASN A 95 -10.05 -16.99 -18.27
CA ASN A 95 -10.65 -16.28 -17.14
C ASN A 95 -10.65 -14.75 -17.31
N LYS A 96 -10.12 -14.22 -18.42
CA LYS A 96 -10.02 -12.77 -18.71
C LYS A 96 -9.30 -12.00 -17.62
N ILE A 97 -8.20 -12.55 -17.09
CA ILE A 97 -7.37 -11.97 -16.03
C ILE A 97 -5.95 -11.70 -16.54
N GLY A 98 -5.31 -10.67 -16.01
CA GLY A 98 -3.96 -10.25 -16.44
C GLY A 98 -2.82 -10.77 -15.55
N ALA A 99 -3.13 -11.55 -14.51
CA ALA A 99 -2.13 -12.09 -13.60
C ALA A 99 -2.60 -13.36 -12.90
N LEU A 100 -1.63 -14.18 -12.48
CA LEU A 100 -1.81 -15.38 -11.67
C LEU A 100 -0.88 -15.33 -10.46
N MET A 101 -1.35 -15.81 -9.35
CA MET A 101 -0.48 -16.14 -8.23
C MET A 101 0.24 -17.45 -8.48
N VAL A 102 1.51 -17.50 -8.16
CA VAL A 102 2.30 -18.73 -8.25
C VAL A 102 2.50 -19.28 -6.85
N MET A 103 2.04 -20.51 -6.66
CA MET A 103 2.04 -21.20 -5.38
C MET A 103 3.07 -22.32 -5.39
N ASP A 104 3.63 -22.60 -4.21
CA ASP A 104 4.46 -23.79 -3.99
C ASP A 104 4.12 -24.36 -2.62
N GLY A 105 3.61 -25.58 -2.59
CA GLY A 105 3.16 -26.23 -1.37
C GLY A 105 2.13 -25.42 -0.57
N GLY A 106 1.25 -24.69 -1.24
CA GLY A 106 0.22 -23.84 -0.64
C GLY A 106 0.72 -22.47 -0.18
N LYS A 107 1.97 -22.11 -0.45
CA LYS A 107 2.56 -20.79 -0.13
C LYS A 107 2.67 -19.94 -1.40
N LEU A 108 2.43 -18.64 -1.30
CA LEU A 108 2.66 -17.71 -2.37
C LEU A 108 4.17 -17.50 -2.55
N VAL A 109 4.70 -17.88 -3.72
CA VAL A 109 6.12 -17.73 -4.05
C VAL A 109 6.37 -16.70 -5.15
N GLY A 110 5.32 -16.32 -5.89
CA GLY A 110 5.46 -15.34 -6.96
C GLY A 110 4.15 -14.89 -7.57
N ILE A 111 4.29 -13.97 -8.53
CA ILE A 111 3.20 -13.53 -9.42
C ILE A 111 3.71 -13.65 -10.87
N PHE A 112 2.85 -14.14 -11.74
CA PHE A 112 3.08 -14.17 -13.18
C PHE A 112 2.01 -13.33 -13.89
N THR A 113 2.43 -12.42 -14.74
CA THR A 113 1.55 -11.45 -15.42
C THR A 113 1.68 -11.54 -16.95
N GLU A 114 0.72 -10.96 -17.68
CA GLU A 114 0.81 -10.79 -19.13
C GLU A 114 2.11 -10.08 -19.55
N ARG A 115 2.56 -9.09 -18.75
CA ARG A 115 3.82 -8.38 -19.00
C ARG A 115 5.02 -9.32 -18.90
N ASP A 116 5.02 -10.25 -17.94
CA ASP A 116 6.10 -11.24 -17.80
C ASP A 116 6.10 -12.20 -18.98
N ALA A 117 4.93 -12.65 -19.44
CA ALA A 117 4.81 -13.48 -20.63
C ALA A 117 5.39 -12.78 -21.87
N LEU A 118 5.12 -11.49 -22.05
CA LEU A 118 5.65 -10.72 -23.17
C LEU A 118 7.17 -10.46 -23.05
N SER A 119 7.62 -10.02 -21.85
CA SER A 119 9.00 -9.54 -21.68
C SER A 119 10.00 -10.64 -21.37
N ARG A 120 9.62 -11.62 -20.53
CA ARG A 120 10.54 -12.66 -20.03
C ARG A 120 10.45 -13.99 -20.80
N VAL A 121 9.37 -14.16 -21.60
CA VAL A 121 9.19 -15.35 -22.42
C VAL A 121 9.31 -15.00 -23.90
N LEU A 122 8.36 -14.26 -24.48
CA LEU A 122 8.36 -13.99 -25.93
C LEU A 122 9.55 -13.14 -26.37
N ALA A 123 9.79 -11.99 -25.72
CA ALA A 123 10.92 -11.12 -26.10
C ALA A 123 12.29 -11.76 -25.78
N ALA A 124 12.34 -12.68 -24.83
CA ALA A 124 13.54 -13.45 -24.50
C ALA A 124 13.74 -14.70 -25.39
N GLY A 125 12.84 -14.97 -26.34
CA GLY A 125 12.91 -16.11 -27.25
C GLY A 125 12.74 -17.48 -26.58
N ARG A 126 12.09 -17.54 -25.43
CA ARG A 126 11.80 -18.79 -24.71
C ARG A 126 10.55 -19.46 -25.28
N ASP A 127 10.54 -20.79 -25.35
CA ASP A 127 9.33 -21.53 -25.68
C ASP A 127 8.41 -21.64 -24.46
N PRO A 128 7.16 -21.12 -24.52
CA PRO A 128 6.22 -21.22 -23.42
C PRO A 128 5.78 -22.64 -23.09
N ARG A 129 6.03 -23.61 -23.98
CA ARG A 129 5.71 -25.01 -23.77
C ARG A 129 6.75 -25.78 -22.97
N ASP A 130 7.98 -25.20 -22.88
CA ASP A 130 9.12 -25.81 -22.17
C ASP A 130 9.57 -24.97 -20.99
N THR A 131 9.05 -23.75 -20.85
CA THR A 131 9.40 -22.83 -19.77
C THR A 131 8.43 -22.99 -18.60
N ARG A 132 8.96 -23.23 -17.40
CA ARG A 132 8.17 -23.25 -16.16
C ARG A 132 7.92 -21.84 -15.65
N VAL A 133 6.77 -21.59 -15.03
CA VAL A 133 6.40 -20.27 -14.54
C VAL A 133 7.35 -19.75 -13.47
N VAL A 134 7.91 -20.62 -12.63
CA VAL A 134 8.91 -20.26 -11.60
C VAL A 134 10.16 -19.60 -12.17
N GLU A 135 10.53 -19.90 -13.42
CA GLU A 135 11.71 -19.33 -14.07
C GLU A 135 11.52 -17.88 -14.54
N VAL A 136 10.27 -17.48 -14.74
CA VAL A 136 9.91 -16.19 -15.38
C VAL A 136 8.95 -15.35 -14.57
N MET A 137 8.47 -15.82 -13.42
CA MET A 137 7.62 -15.06 -12.51
C MET A 137 8.37 -13.91 -11.83
N THR A 138 7.64 -13.01 -11.21
CA THR A 138 8.20 -12.09 -10.23
C THR A 138 8.15 -12.77 -8.86
N THR A 139 9.33 -13.03 -8.29
CA THR A 139 9.49 -13.64 -6.97
C THR A 139 9.24 -12.63 -5.86
N ASP A 140 8.87 -13.11 -4.67
CA ASP A 140 8.66 -12.30 -3.47
C ASP A 140 7.79 -11.06 -3.72
N PRO A 141 6.54 -11.24 -4.16
CA PRO A 141 5.67 -10.14 -4.50
C PRO A 141 5.33 -9.31 -3.26
N CYS A 142 5.19 -7.99 -3.45
CA CYS A 142 4.77 -7.10 -2.37
C CYS A 142 3.35 -7.42 -1.92
N CYS A 143 3.21 -8.10 -0.79
CA CYS A 143 1.93 -8.45 -0.20
C CYS A 143 1.44 -7.34 0.74
N VAL A 144 0.12 -7.20 0.83
CA VAL A 144 -0.54 -6.22 1.71
C VAL A 144 -1.58 -6.89 2.61
N SER A 145 -1.87 -6.26 3.74
CA SER A 145 -2.90 -6.73 4.66
C SER A 145 -4.29 -6.28 4.22
N PRO A 146 -5.36 -7.05 4.47
CA PRO A 146 -6.75 -6.62 4.29
C PRO A 146 -7.10 -5.34 5.06
N ALA A 147 -6.41 -5.08 6.18
CA ALA A 147 -6.59 -3.88 7.00
C ALA A 147 -5.96 -2.62 6.39
N MET A 148 -5.17 -2.72 5.30
CA MET A 148 -4.64 -1.56 4.57
C MET A 148 -5.78 -0.73 4.00
N THR A 149 -5.66 0.61 4.06
CA THR A 149 -6.68 1.47 3.45
C THR A 149 -6.59 1.43 1.93
N VAL A 150 -7.73 1.67 1.27
CA VAL A 150 -7.79 1.75 -0.20
C VAL A 150 -6.87 2.86 -0.73
N ASN A 151 -6.78 3.99 -0.01
CA ASN A 151 -5.92 5.10 -0.39
C ASN A 151 -4.43 4.72 -0.32
N ASP A 152 -4.00 4.05 0.76
CA ASP A 152 -2.61 3.61 0.90
C ASP A 152 -2.24 2.56 -0.17
N ALA A 153 -3.18 1.68 -0.51
CA ALA A 153 -3.00 0.70 -1.58
C ALA A 153 -2.85 1.38 -2.95
N MET A 154 -3.67 2.41 -3.25
CA MET A 154 -3.56 3.19 -4.49
C MET A 154 -2.22 3.95 -4.55
N GLU A 155 -1.80 4.55 -3.45
CA GLU A 155 -0.50 5.23 -3.38
C GLU A 155 0.65 4.24 -3.61
N LEU A 156 0.59 3.05 -3.01
CA LEU A 156 1.57 1.99 -3.20
C LEU A 156 1.66 1.54 -4.66
N VAL A 157 0.50 1.29 -5.30
CA VAL A 157 0.37 0.91 -6.71
C VAL A 157 0.99 1.98 -7.62
N SER A 158 0.66 3.26 -7.38
CA SER A 158 1.17 4.39 -8.15
C SER A 158 2.70 4.53 -8.01
N LYS A 159 3.22 4.56 -6.78
CA LYS A 159 4.64 4.73 -6.49
C LYS A 159 5.52 3.58 -7.01
N ARG A 160 5.05 2.35 -6.86
CA ARG A 160 5.79 1.14 -7.22
C ARG A 160 5.52 0.66 -8.64
N ARG A 161 4.56 1.26 -9.34
CA ARG A 161 4.09 0.86 -10.68
C ARG A 161 3.64 -0.61 -10.74
N PHE A 162 3.12 -1.11 -9.65
CA PHE A 162 2.46 -2.41 -9.60
C PHE A 162 1.08 -2.32 -10.23
N ARG A 163 0.63 -3.40 -10.85
CA ARG A 163 -0.75 -3.51 -11.35
C ARG A 163 -1.57 -4.53 -10.58
N HIS A 164 -0.92 -5.33 -9.75
CA HIS A 164 -1.54 -6.39 -8.97
C HIS A 164 -0.93 -6.42 -7.58
N LEU A 165 -1.76 -6.57 -6.56
CA LEU A 165 -1.41 -6.64 -5.15
C LEU A 165 -2.01 -7.91 -4.54
N PRO A 166 -1.20 -8.89 -4.13
CA PRO A 166 -1.66 -9.99 -3.30
C PRO A 166 -2.07 -9.49 -1.93
N ILE A 167 -3.24 -9.88 -1.49
CA ILE A 167 -3.73 -9.64 -0.13
C ILE A 167 -3.47 -10.89 0.68
N VAL A 168 -2.71 -10.74 1.78
CA VAL A 168 -2.31 -11.86 2.64
C VAL A 168 -2.64 -11.51 4.09
N GLU A 169 -3.25 -12.47 4.78
CA GLU A 169 -3.55 -12.41 6.20
C GLU A 169 -3.12 -13.71 6.87
N ASP A 170 -2.36 -13.61 7.97
CA ASP A 170 -1.84 -14.77 8.72
C ASP A 170 -1.13 -15.81 7.82
N GLY A 171 -0.37 -15.33 6.81
CA GLY A 171 0.36 -16.17 5.87
C GLY A 171 -0.51 -16.84 4.80
N LYS A 172 -1.82 -16.58 4.78
CA LYS A 172 -2.76 -17.12 3.78
C LYS A 172 -3.14 -16.04 2.78
N VAL A 173 -3.12 -16.39 1.50
CA VAL A 173 -3.58 -15.51 0.44
C VAL A 173 -5.10 -15.41 0.49
N GLN A 174 -5.61 -14.19 0.58
CA GLN A 174 -7.04 -13.89 0.56
C GLN A 174 -7.51 -13.57 -0.86
N ALA A 175 -6.74 -12.76 -1.60
CA ALA A 175 -7.06 -12.36 -2.96
C ALA A 175 -5.85 -11.80 -3.70
N LEU A 176 -6.04 -11.58 -5.01
CA LEU A 176 -5.15 -10.80 -5.88
C LEU A 176 -5.95 -9.63 -6.43
N LEU A 177 -5.74 -8.42 -5.91
CA LEU A 177 -6.39 -7.22 -6.41
C LEU A 177 -5.57 -6.58 -7.53
N SER A 178 -6.26 -6.16 -8.59
CA SER A 178 -5.67 -5.33 -9.64
C SER A 178 -5.87 -3.83 -9.36
N SER A 179 -5.05 -2.99 -9.98
CA SER A 179 -5.26 -1.54 -9.96
C SER A 179 -6.62 -1.13 -10.55
N ARG A 180 -7.18 -1.94 -11.48
CA ARG A 180 -8.52 -1.74 -12.03
C ARG A 180 -9.60 -1.94 -10.97
N ASP A 181 -9.49 -2.98 -10.14
CA ASP A 181 -10.46 -3.28 -9.07
C ASP A 181 -10.48 -2.14 -8.04
N LEU A 182 -9.30 -1.66 -7.64
CA LEU A 182 -9.16 -0.50 -6.76
C LEU A 182 -9.83 0.74 -7.36
N THR A 183 -9.56 1.03 -8.64
CA THR A 183 -10.14 2.18 -9.34
C THR A 183 -11.65 2.04 -9.50
N HIS A 184 -12.13 0.87 -9.89
CA HIS A 184 -13.56 0.58 -10.04
C HIS A 184 -14.30 0.78 -8.73
N TRP A 185 -13.75 0.25 -7.64
CA TRP A 185 -14.32 0.41 -6.31
C TRP A 185 -14.38 1.88 -5.87
N LEU A 186 -13.31 2.66 -6.13
CA LEU A 186 -13.29 4.09 -5.82
C LEU A 186 -14.36 4.86 -6.58
N VAL A 187 -14.51 4.61 -7.89
CA VAL A 187 -15.54 5.26 -8.72
C VAL A 187 -16.93 4.91 -8.22
N LYS A 188 -17.19 3.65 -7.89
CA LYS A 188 -18.48 3.16 -7.41
C LYS A 188 -18.87 3.76 -6.05
N ASN A 189 -17.91 3.90 -5.12
CA ASN A 189 -18.21 4.25 -3.74
C ASN A 189 -17.92 5.72 -3.38
N ARG A 190 -17.20 6.46 -4.23
CA ARG A 190 -16.90 7.88 -4.05
C ARG A 190 -17.49 8.76 -5.14
N GLY A 191 -18.62 8.38 -5.71
CA GLY A 191 -19.30 9.02 -6.86
C GLY A 191 -19.54 10.55 -6.82
N GLY A 192 -18.76 11.29 -6.02
CA GLY A 192 -18.79 12.75 -5.92
C GLY A 192 -17.48 13.45 -6.33
N ASP A 193 -16.31 12.81 -6.26
CA ASP A 193 -15.04 13.49 -6.49
C ASP A 193 -14.22 12.92 -7.66
N VAL A 194 -14.78 13.04 -8.86
CA VAL A 194 -14.08 12.75 -10.13
C VAL A 194 -12.81 13.60 -10.26
N GLN A 195 -12.76 14.78 -9.64
CA GLN A 195 -11.60 15.67 -9.66
C GLN A 195 -10.39 15.09 -8.93
N ASP A 196 -10.57 14.35 -7.85
CA ASP A 196 -9.47 13.68 -7.13
C ASP A 196 -8.89 12.51 -7.93
N LEU A 197 -9.72 11.79 -8.69
CA LEU A 197 -9.29 10.70 -9.57
C LEU A 197 -8.45 11.21 -10.75
N VAL A 198 -8.83 12.36 -11.31
CA VAL A 198 -8.07 13.01 -12.39
C VAL A 198 -6.74 13.54 -11.87
N ALA A 199 -6.69 14.07 -10.66
CA ALA A 199 -5.46 14.53 -10.02
C ALA A 199 -4.47 13.39 -9.73
N LEU A 200 -4.97 12.19 -9.37
CA LEU A 200 -4.15 10.99 -9.19
C LEU A 200 -3.61 10.42 -10.52
N ALA A 201 -4.42 10.44 -11.58
CA ALA A 201 -4.02 9.97 -12.90
C ALA A 201 -2.97 10.88 -13.57
N ASN A 202 -2.98 12.18 -13.29
CA ASN A 202 -2.03 13.15 -13.84
C ASN A 202 -0.68 13.22 -13.07
N ARG A 203 -0.52 12.46 -12.01
CA ARG A 203 0.74 12.35 -11.24
C ARG A 203 1.63 11.16 -11.64
N SER A 204 1.23 10.39 -12.65
CA SER A 204 1.96 9.21 -13.15
C SER A 204 2.85 9.51 -14.35
#